data_d5ca03697868a4c263c12c846c377f47
#
_entry.id   d5ca03697868a4c263c12c846c377f47
#
_cell.length_a   1.000
_cell.length_b   1.000
_cell.length_c   1.000
_cell.angle_alpha   90.00
_cell.angle_beta   90.00
_cell.angle_gamma   90.00
#
_symmetry.space_group_name_H-M   'P 1'
#
loop_
_entity.id
_entity.type
_entity.pdbx_description
1 polymer ?
#
loop_
_entity_poly.entity_id
_entity_poly.type
_entity_poly.pdbx_seq_one_letter_code
_entity_poly.pdbx_strand_id
1 'polypeptide(L)'
;MTIEENEEKNGEGEWYSDILQYLKDGTYLPSEDKNDQLTIRRLSTSYIIYGERLYRRLYDGIHLLCVTTKEAQQIIEEVESSYGPHMNAHMLSRKIMRQGYYWTIMEAECAAHVRECHQCQIHGDLKHMPPMPLHTRTSP
;
A
#
# COMPACT_ATOMS: atom_id res chain seq x y z
N MET A 1 5.80 -16.49 -0.37
CA MET A 1 4.55 -15.83 -0.03
C MET A 1 3.50 -16.10 -1.09
N THR A 2 2.34 -16.43 -0.68
CA THR A 2 1.31 -16.76 -1.63
C THR A 2 0.16 -15.79 -1.50
N ILE A 3 -0.39 -15.40 -2.63
CA ILE A 3 -1.50 -14.47 -2.67
C ILE A 3 -2.48 -15.04 -3.66
N GLU A 4 -3.07 -16.16 -3.35
CA GLU A 4 -3.94 -16.74 -4.35
C GLU A 4 -5.31 -17.04 -3.84
N GLU A 5 -5.53 -16.89 -2.55
CA GLU A 5 -6.71 -17.49 -2.03
C GLU A 5 -7.97 -16.76 -2.31
N ASN A 6 -7.94 -15.54 -2.63
CA ASN A 6 -9.15 -14.73 -2.63
C ASN A 6 -9.58 -14.30 -3.98
N GLU A 7 -9.37 -15.13 -4.97
CA GLU A 7 -9.72 -14.70 -6.31
C GLU A 7 -11.18 -14.44 -6.47
N GLU A 8 -12.01 -15.27 -5.88
CA GLU A 8 -13.43 -15.09 -6.11
C GLU A 8 -13.93 -13.82 -5.46
N LYS A 9 -13.22 -13.32 -4.47
CA LYS A 9 -13.62 -12.06 -3.84
C LYS A 9 -12.74 -10.91 -4.27
N ASN A 10 -11.93 -11.14 -5.25
CA ASN A 10 -10.99 -10.14 -5.67
C ASN A 10 -11.73 -8.91 -6.17
N GLY A 11 -11.43 -7.77 -5.59
CA GLY A 11 -12.03 -6.54 -6.01
C GLY A 11 -13.31 -6.15 -5.30
N GLU A 12 -13.95 -7.09 -4.64
CA GLU A 12 -15.21 -6.79 -4.02
C GLU A 12 -14.98 -6.16 -2.65
N GLY A 13 -15.43 -4.93 -2.47
CA GLY A 13 -15.24 -4.23 -1.21
C GLY A 13 -13.83 -3.74 -0.98
N GLU A 14 -12.95 -3.89 -1.93
CA GLU A 14 -11.58 -3.44 -1.78
C GLU A 14 -11.43 -2.02 -2.29
N TRP A 15 -10.30 -1.40 -1.92
CA TRP A 15 -10.06 -0.01 -2.28
C TRP A 15 -10.08 0.21 -3.79
N TYR A 16 -9.80 -0.81 -4.57
CA TYR A 16 -9.71 -0.67 -6.02
C TYR A 16 -10.93 -1.22 -6.74
N SER A 17 -11.96 -1.61 -6.03
CA SER A 17 -13.09 -2.28 -6.69
C SER A 17 -13.76 -1.38 -7.71
N ASP A 18 -13.85 -0.08 -7.43
CA ASP A 18 -14.48 0.82 -8.39
C ASP A 18 -13.62 1.01 -9.63
N ILE A 19 -12.29 1.08 -9.46
CA ILE A 19 -11.39 1.18 -10.59
C ILE A 19 -11.46 -0.10 -11.44
N LEU A 20 -11.47 -1.22 -10.78
CA LEU A 20 -11.53 -2.50 -11.47
C LEU A 20 -12.82 -2.63 -12.26
N GLN A 21 -13.93 -2.26 -11.67
CA GLN A 21 -15.19 -2.34 -12.38
C GLN A 21 -15.23 -1.43 -13.59
N TYR A 22 -14.71 -0.22 -13.44
CA TYR A 22 -14.69 0.70 -14.57
C TYR A 22 -13.82 0.15 -15.71
N LEU A 23 -12.68 -0.41 -15.38
CA LEU A 23 -11.80 -0.94 -16.42
C LEU A 23 -12.37 -2.18 -17.09
N LYS A 24 -13.11 -2.98 -16.33
CA LYS A 24 -13.71 -4.19 -16.91
C LYS A 24 -14.94 -3.90 -17.74
N ASP A 25 -15.84 -3.08 -17.19
CA ASP A 25 -17.16 -2.92 -17.78
C ASP A 25 -17.44 -1.52 -18.27
N GLY A 26 -16.65 -0.53 -17.87
CA GLY A 26 -16.97 0.83 -18.18
C GLY A 26 -18.07 1.41 -17.31
N THR A 27 -18.41 0.74 -16.22
CA THR A 27 -19.51 1.17 -15.36
C THR A 27 -18.97 1.58 -14.01
N TYR A 28 -19.85 2.22 -13.23
CA TYR A 28 -19.48 2.71 -11.90
C TYR A 28 -20.31 2.01 -10.85
N LEU A 29 -19.81 2.03 -9.62
CA LEU A 29 -20.59 1.48 -8.52
C LEU A 29 -21.83 2.33 -8.29
N PRO A 30 -22.92 1.73 -7.80
CA PRO A 30 -24.16 2.49 -7.63
C PRO A 30 -24.07 3.66 -6.67
N SER A 31 -23.13 3.60 -5.74
CA SER A 31 -23.02 4.66 -4.74
C SER A 31 -22.23 5.86 -5.24
N GLU A 32 -21.70 5.84 -6.44
CA GLU A 32 -20.80 6.89 -6.90
C GLU A 32 -21.56 7.99 -7.61
N ASP A 33 -21.30 9.24 -7.18
CA ASP A 33 -21.89 10.38 -7.84
C ASP A 33 -20.99 10.85 -8.98
N LYS A 34 -21.33 12.00 -9.55
CA LYS A 34 -20.57 12.47 -10.72
C LYS A 34 -19.13 12.80 -10.39
N ASN A 35 -18.88 13.35 -9.22
CA ASN A 35 -17.51 13.64 -8.82
C ASN A 35 -16.71 12.38 -8.65
N ASP A 36 -17.33 11.37 -8.04
CA ASP A 36 -16.66 10.08 -7.88
C ASP A 36 -16.36 9.48 -9.24
N GLN A 37 -17.29 9.57 -10.17
CA GLN A 37 -17.08 9.02 -11.49
C GLN A 37 -15.93 9.69 -12.22
N LEU A 38 -15.82 11.00 -12.09
CA LEU A 38 -14.70 11.70 -12.70
C LEU A 38 -13.39 11.28 -12.09
N THR A 39 -13.36 11.12 -10.78
CA THR A 39 -12.16 10.68 -10.10
C THR A 39 -11.76 9.29 -10.56
N ILE A 40 -12.73 8.37 -10.65
CA ILE A 40 -12.46 7.01 -11.10
C ILE A 40 -11.88 7.03 -12.52
N ARG A 41 -12.48 7.84 -13.39
CA ARG A 41 -12.01 7.88 -14.77
C ARG A 41 -10.59 8.41 -14.86
N ARG A 42 -10.27 9.39 -14.03
CA ARG A 42 -8.92 9.95 -14.01
C ARG A 42 -7.92 8.96 -13.46
N LEU A 43 -8.27 8.32 -12.35
CA LEU A 43 -7.37 7.35 -11.73
C LEU A 43 -7.13 6.15 -12.61
N SER A 44 -8.15 5.72 -13.35
CA SER A 44 -8.03 4.48 -14.12
C SER A 44 -6.99 4.58 -15.23
N THR A 45 -6.58 5.78 -15.61
CA THR A 45 -5.54 5.90 -16.61
C THR A 45 -4.20 5.40 -16.10
N SER A 46 -4.05 5.26 -14.80
CA SER A 46 -2.80 4.76 -14.22
C SER A 46 -2.87 3.28 -13.88
N TYR A 47 -3.93 2.59 -14.25
CA TYR A 47 -4.11 1.19 -13.92
C TYR A 47 -4.35 0.36 -15.16
N ILE A 48 -4.06 -0.92 -15.06
CA ILE A 48 -4.22 -1.82 -16.19
C ILE A 48 -4.60 -3.19 -15.64
N ILE A 49 -5.37 -3.94 -16.43
CA ILE A 49 -5.80 -5.28 -16.05
C ILE A 49 -5.02 -6.29 -16.87
N TYR A 50 -4.42 -7.25 -16.17
CA TYR A 50 -3.80 -8.40 -16.79
C TYR A 50 -4.47 -9.64 -16.23
N GLY A 51 -5.05 -10.45 -17.12
CA GLY A 51 -5.78 -11.60 -16.65
C GLY A 51 -6.87 -11.16 -15.71
N GLU A 52 -6.82 -11.63 -14.49
CA GLU A 52 -7.84 -11.30 -13.52
C GLU A 52 -7.35 -10.35 -12.45
N ARG A 53 -6.19 -9.78 -12.63
CA ARG A 53 -5.61 -8.95 -11.59
C ARG A 53 -5.39 -7.53 -12.10
N LEU A 54 -5.49 -6.59 -11.18
CA LEU A 54 -5.29 -5.18 -11.47
C LEU A 54 -3.87 -4.78 -11.11
N TYR A 55 -3.26 -3.96 -11.97
CA TYR A 55 -1.91 -3.47 -11.74
C TYR A 55 -1.91 -1.96 -11.84
N ARG A 56 -1.07 -1.32 -11.06
CA ARG A 56 -0.83 0.10 -11.20
C ARG A 56 0.38 0.30 -12.10
N ARG A 57 0.22 1.17 -13.08
CA ARG A 57 1.29 1.45 -14.03
C ARG A 57 2.01 2.72 -13.59
N LEU A 58 3.30 2.61 -13.36
CA LEU A 58 4.11 3.76 -13.04
C LEU A 58 4.57 4.43 -14.33
N TYR A 59 4.97 5.69 -14.19
CA TYR A 59 5.33 6.44 -15.38
C TYR A 59 6.56 5.88 -16.11
N ASP A 60 7.36 5.09 -15.42
CA ASP A 60 8.52 4.46 -16.06
C ASP A 60 8.19 3.11 -16.68
N GLY A 61 6.94 2.73 -16.72
CA GLY A 61 6.53 1.49 -17.36
C GLY A 61 6.46 0.30 -16.46
N ILE A 62 6.83 0.43 -15.20
CA ILE A 62 6.77 -0.67 -14.27
C ILE A 62 5.33 -0.85 -13.81
N HIS A 63 4.90 -2.11 -13.70
CA HIS A 63 3.56 -2.45 -13.25
C HIS A 63 3.64 -3.04 -11.85
N LEU A 64 2.85 -2.51 -10.93
CA LEU A 64 2.78 -3.01 -9.56
C LEU A 64 1.46 -3.70 -9.34
N LEU A 65 1.50 -4.88 -8.76
CA LEU A 65 0.28 -5.65 -8.49
C LEU A 65 -0.50 -4.98 -7.37
N CYS A 66 -1.76 -4.67 -7.65
CA CYS A 66 -2.64 -4.12 -6.65
C CYS A 66 -3.15 -5.25 -5.76
N VAL A 67 -2.97 -5.09 -4.46
CA VAL A 67 -3.30 -6.15 -3.52
C VAL A 67 -4.41 -5.69 -2.60
N THR A 68 -5.12 -6.66 -2.04
CA THR A 68 -6.20 -6.37 -1.10
C THR A 68 -5.63 -5.95 0.23
N THR A 69 -6.50 -5.43 1.09
CA THR A 69 -6.09 -5.02 2.42
C THR A 69 -5.49 -6.18 3.19
N LYS A 70 -6.09 -7.36 3.06
CA LYS A 70 -5.58 -8.52 3.76
C LYS A 70 -4.22 -8.93 3.23
N GLU A 71 -4.07 -8.95 1.93
CA GLU A 71 -2.78 -9.27 1.32
C GLU A 71 -1.72 -8.25 1.72
N ALA A 72 -2.12 -6.99 1.84
CA ALA A 72 -1.19 -5.94 2.22
C ALA A 72 -0.59 -6.20 3.60
N GLN A 73 -1.42 -6.63 4.54
CA GLN A 73 -0.91 -6.92 5.87
C GLN A 73 0.10 -8.06 5.85
N GLN A 74 -0.19 -9.08 5.08
CA GLN A 74 0.75 -10.18 4.95
C GLN A 74 2.06 -9.74 4.34
N ILE A 75 1.99 -8.87 3.34
CA ILE A 75 3.19 -8.39 2.68
C ILE A 75 4.03 -7.55 3.64
N ILE A 76 3.38 -6.68 4.41
CA ILE A 76 4.11 -5.84 5.36
C ILE A 76 4.87 -6.73 6.35
N GLU A 77 4.20 -7.72 6.89
CA GLU A 77 4.83 -8.59 7.88
C GLU A 77 5.98 -9.36 7.28
N GLU A 78 5.81 -9.85 6.07
CA GLU A 78 6.85 -10.64 5.46
C GLU A 78 8.07 -9.80 5.09
N VAL A 79 7.84 -8.61 4.55
CA VAL A 79 8.96 -7.76 4.18
C VAL A 79 9.72 -7.30 5.41
N GLU A 80 8.98 -6.93 6.46
CA GLU A 80 9.64 -6.48 7.66
C GLU A 80 10.47 -7.59 8.30
N SER A 81 9.94 -8.80 8.32
CA SER A 81 10.71 -9.89 8.91
C SER A 81 11.94 -10.24 8.09
N SER A 82 11.91 -9.95 6.79
CA SER A 82 13.07 -10.21 5.94
C SER A 82 14.16 -9.17 6.12
N TYR A 83 13.78 -7.93 6.33
CA TYR A 83 14.74 -6.84 6.37
C TYR A 83 15.00 -6.30 7.76
N GLY A 84 14.28 -6.79 8.75
CA GLY A 84 14.55 -6.38 10.12
C GLY A 84 13.61 -5.29 10.59
N PRO A 85 13.58 -5.07 11.91
CA PRO A 85 12.59 -4.19 12.51
C PRO A 85 12.98 -2.73 12.60
N HIS A 86 14.01 -2.30 11.93
CA HIS A 86 14.48 -0.94 12.09
C HIS A 86 14.09 -0.02 10.96
N MET A 87 13.27 -0.46 10.07
CA MET A 87 12.85 0.35 8.94
C MET A 87 11.80 1.35 9.37
N ASN A 88 11.91 2.57 8.86
CA ASN A 88 10.80 3.49 9.03
C ASN A 88 9.75 3.21 7.95
N ALA A 89 8.61 3.90 8.07
CA ALA A 89 7.49 3.63 7.18
C ALA A 89 7.83 3.87 5.71
N HIS A 90 8.58 4.91 5.45
CA HIS A 90 8.92 5.24 4.06
C HIS A 90 9.80 4.17 3.45
N MET A 91 10.81 3.72 4.19
CA MET A 91 11.68 2.66 3.69
C MET A 91 10.92 1.37 3.48
N LEU A 92 10.01 1.05 4.40
CA LEU A 92 9.23 -0.16 4.29
C LEU A 92 8.36 -0.14 3.05
N SER A 93 7.66 0.96 2.82
CA SER A 93 6.80 1.04 1.65
C SER A 93 7.61 0.98 0.36
N ARG A 94 8.78 1.60 0.33
CA ARG A 94 9.60 1.54 -0.88
C ARG A 94 10.11 0.14 -1.15
N LYS A 95 10.46 -0.61 -0.12
CA LYS A 95 10.89 -1.98 -0.33
C LYS A 95 9.75 -2.84 -0.83
N ILE A 96 8.54 -2.59 -0.35
CA ILE A 96 7.38 -3.32 -0.83
C ILE A 96 7.14 -3.01 -2.31
N MET A 97 7.24 -1.74 -2.69
CA MET A 97 7.06 -1.38 -4.10
C MET A 97 8.13 -2.00 -4.98
N ARG A 98 9.35 -2.12 -4.48
CA ARG A 98 10.39 -2.78 -5.23
C ARG A 98 10.08 -4.23 -5.48
N GLN A 99 9.31 -4.85 -4.60
CA GLN A 99 8.90 -6.23 -4.82
C GLN A 99 7.69 -6.34 -5.72
N GLY A 100 7.13 -5.22 -6.15
CA GLY A 100 6.08 -5.24 -7.14
C GLY A 100 4.67 -5.13 -6.63
N TYR A 101 4.46 -4.63 -5.43
CA TYR A 101 3.13 -4.54 -4.84
C TYR A 101 2.72 -3.10 -4.59
N TYR A 102 1.41 -2.87 -4.61
CA TYR A 102 0.88 -1.52 -4.41
C TYR A 102 -0.51 -1.58 -3.80
N TRP A 103 -0.78 -0.62 -2.91
CA TRP A 103 -2.15 -0.31 -2.49
C TRP A 103 -2.17 1.15 -2.08
N THR A 104 -3.39 1.71 -2.05
CA THR A 104 -3.57 3.16 -1.99
C THR A 104 -2.93 3.82 -0.79
N ILE A 105 -3.03 3.21 0.39
CA ILE A 105 -2.56 3.87 1.60
C ILE A 105 -1.33 3.17 2.15
N MET A 106 -0.42 2.82 1.25
CA MET A 106 0.77 2.06 1.66
C MET A 106 1.53 2.73 2.78
N GLU A 107 1.83 4.00 2.63
CA GLU A 107 2.67 4.64 3.61
C GLU A 107 1.98 4.77 4.95
N ALA A 108 0.67 5.05 4.94
CA ALA A 108 -0.08 5.16 6.18
C ALA A 108 -0.13 3.82 6.91
N GLU A 109 -0.33 2.74 6.17
CA GLU A 109 -0.40 1.43 6.81
C GLU A 109 0.96 0.95 7.26
N CYS A 110 1.99 1.25 6.50
CA CYS A 110 3.33 0.94 6.96
C CYS A 110 3.66 1.73 8.22
N ALA A 111 3.23 2.98 8.29
CA ALA A 111 3.46 3.77 9.49
C ALA A 111 2.73 3.19 10.69
N ALA A 112 1.49 2.73 10.48
CA ALA A 112 0.74 2.10 11.56
C ALA A 112 1.44 0.83 12.04
N HIS A 113 1.91 0.03 11.10
CA HIS A 113 2.59 -1.20 11.46
C HIS A 113 3.87 -0.92 12.25
N VAL A 114 4.64 0.04 11.81
CA VAL A 114 5.89 0.39 12.50
C VAL A 114 5.59 0.89 13.91
N ARG A 115 4.53 1.68 14.08
CA ARG A 115 4.17 2.16 15.40
C ARG A 115 3.80 1.05 16.34
N GLU A 116 3.17 0.00 15.82
CA GLU A 116 2.69 -1.10 16.66
C GLU A 116 3.72 -2.19 16.84
N CYS A 117 4.80 -2.15 16.10
CA CYS A 117 5.84 -3.16 16.22
C CYS A 117 6.69 -2.85 17.43
N HIS A 118 6.75 -3.81 18.36
CA HIS A 118 7.47 -3.59 19.60
C HIS A 118 8.93 -3.23 19.35
N GLN A 119 9.59 -3.99 18.51
CA GLN A 119 11.01 -3.75 18.26
C GLN A 119 11.24 -2.44 17.51
N CYS A 120 10.35 -2.12 16.58
CA CYS A 120 10.46 -0.88 15.87
C CYS A 120 10.30 0.31 16.80
N GLN A 121 9.38 0.20 17.74
CA GLN A 121 9.18 1.28 18.71
C GLN A 121 10.37 1.47 19.61
N ILE A 122 10.93 0.39 20.09
CA ILE A 122 12.11 0.49 20.96
C ILE A 122 13.26 1.15 20.21
N HIS A 123 13.50 0.71 18.99
CA HIS A 123 14.57 1.29 18.19
C HIS A 123 14.30 2.77 17.90
N GLY A 124 13.07 3.09 17.58
CA GLY A 124 12.72 4.47 17.30
C GLY A 124 12.88 5.36 18.48
N ASP A 125 12.50 4.87 19.67
CA ASP A 125 12.65 5.65 20.87
C ASP A 125 14.11 5.97 21.13
N LEU A 126 14.98 5.00 20.95
CA LEU A 126 16.39 5.23 21.15
C LEU A 126 16.93 6.24 20.15
N LYS A 127 16.48 6.18 18.93
CA LYS A 127 16.95 7.12 17.92
C LYS A 127 16.49 8.53 18.20
N HIS A 128 15.32 8.68 18.75
CA HIS A 128 14.76 10.00 18.99
C HIS A 128 15.02 10.51 20.37
N MET A 129 15.70 9.74 21.18
CA MET A 129 16.01 10.15 22.50
C MET A 129 16.92 11.36 22.44
N PRO A 130 16.57 12.46 23.10
CA PRO A 130 17.43 13.63 23.02
C PRO A 130 18.72 13.32 23.72
N PRO A 131 19.76 13.62 23.12
CA PRO A 131 20.98 13.42 23.80
C PRO A 131 21.03 14.34 24.89
N MET A 132 20.54 15.21 24.89
CA MET A 132 20.54 15.92 25.83
C MET A 132 19.68 16.79 25.74
N PRO A 133 19.58 17.32 26.38
CA PRO A 133 18.54 18.06 26.34
C PRO A 133 18.51 18.95 25.26
N LEU A 134 19.01 19.20 24.64
CA LEU A 134 18.88 20.09 23.75
C LEU A 134 18.48 19.78 22.60
N HIS A 135 18.39 19.40 22.17
CA HIS A 135 18.17 19.19 21.03
C HIS A 135 17.04 19.05 20.51
N THR A 136 16.88 19.29 20.11
CA THR A 136 15.84 19.33 19.71
C THR A 136 15.52 18.94 18.53
N ARG A 137 15.61 18.80 17.89
CA ARG A 137 15.32 18.49 16.84
C ARG A 137 15.19 17.55 16.45
N THR A 138 14.72 17.14 15.90
CA THR A 138 14.55 16.38 15.54
C THR A 138 14.40 15.73 14.66
N SER A 139 14.40 15.47 14.13
CA SER A 139 14.32 14.90 13.29
C SER A 139 14.20 14.11 12.90
N PRO A 140 14.03 13.52 12.57
CA PRO A 140 14.21 12.59 11.92
C PRO A 140 13.71 12.17 11.16
#